data_36693c90ece4ecce3c57fea55d5d70a7
#
_entry.id   36693c90ece4ecce3c57fea55d5d70a7
#
_cell.length_a   1.000
_cell.length_b   1.000
_cell.length_c   1.000
_cell.angle_alpha   90.00
_cell.angle_beta   90.00
_cell.angle_gamma   90.00
#
_symmetry.space_group_name_H-M   'P 1'
#
loop_
_entity.id
_entity.type
_entity.pdbx_description
1 polymer ?
#
loop_
_entity_poly.entity_id
_entity_poly.type
_entity_poly.pdbx_seq_one_letter_code
_entity_poly.pdbx_strand_id
1 'polypeptide(L)'
;MERICTPRLYAEPMTEEELAALAARVRTEDPGLAEAYGEMLDGCRKYPEQYLFYTAWRITARENGETVGDFCFKGLPADGCPEIGYGILEPFWGRGYATEIIRAACLWALTGEGIRAVLAETAPDNAASQRVLAKIGFTPTGEMGEEGPRYRLETPFAV
;
A
#
# COMPACT_ATOMS: atom_id res chain seq x y z
N MET A 1 7.67 -3.83 -17.26
CA MET A 1 7.49 -3.97 -15.81
C MET A 1 6.85 -2.71 -15.23
N GLU A 2 5.85 -2.87 -14.41
CA GLU A 2 5.17 -1.75 -13.80
C GLU A 2 6.07 -1.04 -12.78
N ARG A 3 6.04 0.30 -12.78
CA ARG A 3 6.81 1.09 -11.82
C ARG A 3 6.10 2.41 -11.59
N ILE A 4 5.99 2.81 -10.33
CA ILE A 4 5.43 4.10 -9.94
C ILE A 4 6.58 4.97 -9.50
N CYS A 5 6.81 6.10 -10.16
CA CYS A 5 7.94 7.00 -9.88
C CYS A 5 7.48 8.33 -9.36
N THR A 6 8.20 8.85 -8.37
CA THR A 6 8.01 10.17 -7.79
C THR A 6 9.36 10.90 -7.76
N PRO A 7 9.43 12.17 -7.38
CA PRO A 7 10.73 12.87 -7.36
C PRO A 7 11.84 12.19 -6.56
N ARG A 8 11.52 11.56 -5.43
CA ARG A 8 12.54 10.96 -4.57
C ARG A 8 12.49 9.45 -4.49
N LEU A 9 11.39 8.84 -4.95
CA LEU A 9 11.11 7.41 -4.73
C LEU A 9 10.66 6.74 -6.00
N TYR A 10 10.73 5.41 -6.00
CA TYR A 10 9.96 4.61 -6.94
C TYR A 10 9.46 3.36 -6.24
N ALA A 11 8.38 2.79 -6.75
CA ALA A 11 7.81 1.56 -6.22
C ALA A 11 7.66 0.55 -7.35
N GLU A 12 8.00 -0.70 -7.06
CA GLU A 12 7.90 -1.81 -8.01
C GLU A 12 7.20 -2.99 -7.35
N PRO A 13 6.32 -3.68 -8.10
CA PRO A 13 5.64 -4.85 -7.55
C PRO A 13 6.64 -5.98 -7.32
N MET A 14 6.51 -6.66 -6.19
CA MET A 14 7.34 -7.81 -5.88
C MET A 14 6.86 -9.03 -6.67
N THR A 15 7.81 -9.88 -7.08
CA THR A 15 7.51 -11.14 -7.74
C THR A 15 7.05 -12.15 -6.70
N GLU A 16 6.46 -13.27 -7.14
CA GLU A 16 6.09 -14.36 -6.24
C GLU A 16 7.29 -14.88 -5.46
N GLU A 17 8.44 -14.98 -6.13
CA GLU A 17 9.67 -15.42 -5.49
C GLU A 17 10.12 -14.46 -4.37
N GLU A 18 10.02 -13.16 -4.64
CA GLU A 18 10.37 -12.15 -3.66
C GLU A 18 9.43 -12.17 -2.46
N LEU A 19 8.12 -12.33 -2.70
CA LEU A 19 7.13 -12.44 -1.62
C LEU A 19 7.38 -13.68 -0.75
N ALA A 20 7.65 -14.82 -1.39
CA ALA A 20 7.92 -16.06 -0.67
C ALA A 20 9.17 -15.95 0.18
N ALA A 21 10.23 -15.36 -0.37
CA ALA A 21 11.49 -15.15 0.34
C ALA A 21 11.30 -14.20 1.54
N LEU A 22 10.53 -13.14 1.35
CA LEU A 22 10.26 -12.18 2.41
C LEU A 22 9.44 -12.80 3.53
N ALA A 23 8.39 -13.56 3.19
CA ALA A 23 7.58 -14.28 4.18
C ALA A 23 8.42 -15.23 5.01
N ALA A 24 9.32 -15.98 4.35
CA ALA A 24 10.21 -16.91 5.03
C ALA A 24 11.19 -16.19 5.97
N ARG A 25 11.73 -15.05 5.52
CA ARG A 25 12.71 -14.29 6.29
C ARG A 25 12.14 -13.70 7.58
N VAL A 26 10.88 -13.20 7.54
CA VAL A 26 10.27 -12.57 8.70
C VAL A 26 9.50 -13.52 9.59
N ARG A 27 9.45 -14.81 9.26
CA ARG A 27 8.62 -15.81 9.96
C ARG A 27 8.89 -15.89 11.46
N THR A 28 10.15 -15.83 11.86
CA THR A 28 10.51 -15.94 13.28
C THR A 28 10.40 -14.64 14.03
N GLU A 29 10.65 -13.51 13.34
CA GLU A 29 10.65 -12.20 13.98
C GLU A 29 9.25 -11.60 14.06
N ASP A 30 8.44 -11.81 13.02
CA ASP A 30 7.10 -11.26 12.94
C ASP A 30 6.18 -12.25 12.21
N PRO A 31 5.64 -13.25 12.92
CA PRO A 31 4.76 -14.25 12.32
C PRO A 31 3.50 -13.67 11.65
N GLY A 32 2.97 -12.57 12.22
CA GLY A 32 1.80 -11.89 11.64
C GLY A 32 2.10 -11.28 10.29
N LEU A 33 3.27 -10.68 10.16
CA LEU A 33 3.72 -10.10 8.88
C LEU A 33 4.00 -11.20 7.86
N ALA A 34 4.59 -12.32 8.30
CA ALA A 34 4.83 -13.47 7.44
C ALA A 34 3.51 -14.02 6.89
N GLU A 35 2.47 -14.09 7.73
CA GLU A 35 1.15 -14.52 7.31
C GLU A 35 0.56 -13.57 6.27
N ALA A 36 0.71 -12.26 6.47
CA ALA A 36 0.24 -11.25 5.53
C ALA A 36 0.90 -11.41 4.16
N TYR A 37 2.21 -11.61 4.11
CA TYR A 37 2.90 -11.83 2.84
C TYR A 37 2.49 -13.16 2.19
N GLY A 38 2.19 -14.18 3.00
CA GLY A 38 1.67 -15.44 2.50
C GLY A 38 0.29 -15.30 1.85
N GLU A 39 -0.57 -14.50 2.45
CA GLU A 39 -1.89 -14.20 1.89
C GLU A 39 -1.79 -13.44 0.58
N MET A 40 -0.84 -12.50 0.48
CA MET A 40 -0.57 -11.78 -0.76
C MET A 40 -0.13 -12.74 -1.86
N LEU A 41 0.77 -13.66 -1.53
CA LEU A 41 1.26 -14.66 -2.47
C LEU A 41 0.12 -15.54 -2.98
N ASP A 42 -0.75 -16.00 -2.09
CA ASP A 42 -1.91 -16.80 -2.45
C ASP A 42 -2.84 -16.03 -3.39
N GLY A 43 -3.06 -14.74 -3.12
CA GLY A 43 -3.87 -13.87 -3.96
C GLY A 43 -3.28 -13.69 -5.34
N CYS A 44 -1.97 -13.51 -5.44
CA CYS A 44 -1.27 -13.40 -6.72
C CYS A 44 -1.45 -14.65 -7.58
N ARG A 45 -1.39 -15.82 -6.95
CA ARG A 45 -1.54 -17.10 -7.64
C ARG A 45 -2.99 -17.35 -8.05
N LYS A 46 -3.94 -16.94 -7.23
CA LYS A 46 -5.36 -17.11 -7.48
C LYS A 46 -5.89 -16.16 -8.54
N TYR A 47 -5.35 -14.93 -8.54
CA TYR A 47 -5.80 -13.87 -9.45
C TYR A 47 -4.63 -13.30 -10.26
N PRO A 48 -4.00 -14.10 -11.12
CA PRO A 48 -2.80 -13.65 -11.84
C PRO A 48 -3.01 -12.44 -12.74
N GLU A 49 -4.22 -12.22 -13.23
CA GLU A 49 -4.57 -11.07 -14.07
C GLU A 49 -4.68 -9.78 -13.26
N GLN A 50 -4.84 -9.91 -11.93
CA GLN A 50 -4.98 -8.78 -11.02
C GLN A 50 -3.80 -8.72 -10.05
N TYR A 51 -2.70 -9.30 -10.44
CA TYR A 51 -1.47 -9.46 -9.66
C TYR A 51 -1.05 -8.16 -8.94
N LEU A 52 -1.13 -7.02 -9.62
CA LEU A 52 -0.69 -5.73 -9.07
C LEU A 52 -1.50 -5.28 -7.86
N PHE A 53 -2.73 -5.79 -7.70
CA PHE A 53 -3.58 -5.49 -6.55
C PHE A 53 -3.42 -6.49 -5.41
N TYR A 54 -2.65 -7.56 -5.61
CA TYR A 54 -2.46 -8.61 -4.59
C TYR A 54 -1.04 -8.65 -4.05
N THR A 55 -0.05 -8.20 -4.82
CA THR A 55 1.35 -8.24 -4.38
C THR A 55 1.70 -7.01 -3.53
N ALA A 56 2.82 -7.11 -2.82
CA ALA A 56 3.42 -5.96 -2.17
C ALA A 56 4.27 -5.20 -3.18
N TRP A 57 4.34 -3.88 -3.03
CA TRP A 57 5.16 -3.01 -3.86
C TRP A 57 6.32 -2.50 -3.00
N ARG A 58 7.55 -2.76 -3.42
CA ARG A 58 8.73 -2.29 -2.71
C ARG A 58 8.96 -0.83 -3.03
N ILE A 59 9.13 -0.02 -2.00
CA ILE A 59 9.43 1.40 -2.13
C ILE A 59 10.94 1.59 -1.99
N THR A 60 11.55 2.25 -2.98
CA THR A 60 13.01 2.44 -3.04
C THR A 60 13.33 3.92 -3.17
N ALA A 61 14.34 4.38 -2.44
CA ALA A 61 14.85 5.73 -2.56
C ALA A 61 15.72 5.83 -3.82
N ARG A 62 15.42 6.79 -4.69
CA ARG A 62 16.13 6.95 -5.97
C ARG A 62 17.57 7.34 -5.80
N GLU A 63 17.87 8.08 -4.74
CA GLU A 63 19.19 8.60 -4.47
C GLU A 63 20.26 7.50 -4.31
N ASN A 64 19.93 6.44 -3.57
CA ASN A 64 20.92 5.42 -3.20
C ASN A 64 20.45 3.98 -3.39
N GLY A 65 19.25 3.76 -3.87
CA GLY A 65 18.72 2.41 -4.10
C GLY A 65 18.31 1.66 -2.84
N GLU A 66 18.23 2.35 -1.69
CA GLU A 66 17.81 1.70 -0.45
C GLU A 66 16.30 1.47 -0.41
N THR A 67 15.89 0.30 0.09
CA THR A 67 14.50 0.01 0.35
C THR A 67 14.05 0.78 1.59
N VAL A 68 13.00 1.57 1.46
CA VAL A 68 12.48 2.40 2.55
C VAL A 68 11.14 1.93 3.11
N GLY A 69 10.50 0.97 2.46
CA GLY A 69 9.22 0.43 2.92
C GLY A 69 8.50 -0.34 1.83
N ASP A 70 7.22 -0.56 2.04
CA ASP A 70 6.36 -1.20 1.05
C ASP A 70 4.90 -0.76 1.20
N PHE A 71 4.08 -1.09 0.21
CA PHE A 71 2.63 -0.93 0.30
C PHE A 71 1.95 -2.07 -0.46
N CYS A 72 0.65 -2.26 -0.22
CA CYS A 72 -0.16 -3.23 -0.94
C CYS A 72 -1.61 -2.73 -1.03
N PHE A 73 -2.38 -3.28 -1.96
CA PHE A 73 -3.79 -2.93 -2.15
C PHE A 73 -4.76 -3.95 -1.53
N LYS A 74 -4.27 -4.95 -0.83
CA LYS A 74 -5.08 -5.97 -0.15
C LYS A 74 -6.16 -6.60 -1.04
N GLY A 75 -5.86 -6.76 -2.34
CA GLY A 75 -6.75 -7.37 -3.30
C GLY A 75 -7.60 -6.36 -4.08
N LEU A 76 -8.45 -6.89 -4.95
CA LEU A 76 -9.35 -6.10 -5.78
C LEU A 76 -10.79 -6.58 -5.57
N PRO A 77 -11.55 -5.93 -4.67
CA PRO A 77 -12.92 -6.35 -4.42
C PRO A 77 -13.86 -6.01 -5.59
N ALA A 78 -14.99 -6.71 -5.62
CA ALA A 78 -15.97 -6.56 -6.71
C ALA A 78 -16.55 -5.15 -6.81
N ASP A 79 -16.56 -4.39 -5.72
CA ASP A 79 -17.09 -3.03 -5.71
C ASP A 79 -16.12 -1.98 -6.27
N GLY A 80 -14.91 -2.39 -6.64
CA GLY A 80 -13.92 -1.48 -7.21
C GLY A 80 -13.26 -0.55 -6.20
N CYS A 81 -13.29 -0.89 -4.91
CA CYS A 81 -12.73 -0.06 -3.85
C CYS A 81 -11.64 -0.82 -3.07
N PRO A 82 -10.43 -0.97 -3.65
CA PRO A 82 -9.35 -1.65 -2.93
C PRO A 82 -8.89 -0.83 -1.73
N GLU A 83 -8.39 -1.53 -0.71
CA GLU A 83 -7.85 -0.91 0.48
C GLU A 83 -6.33 -0.90 0.41
N ILE A 84 -5.70 0.25 0.67
CA ILE A 84 -4.24 0.37 0.67
C ILE A 84 -3.71 0.26 2.10
N GLY A 85 -2.65 -0.55 2.25
CA GLY A 85 -1.88 -0.63 3.47
C GLY A 85 -0.42 -0.34 3.16
N TYR A 86 0.31 0.26 4.09
CA TYR A 86 1.70 0.63 3.83
C TYR A 86 2.50 0.74 5.12
N GLY A 87 3.82 0.69 4.98
CA GLY A 87 4.74 0.93 6.07
C GLY A 87 6.04 1.52 5.56
N ILE A 88 6.56 2.50 6.27
CA ILE A 88 7.88 3.06 6.03
C ILE A 88 8.78 2.59 7.17
N LEU A 89 9.99 2.12 6.85
CA LEU A 89 10.95 1.66 7.85
C LEU A 89 11.39 2.83 8.73
N GLU A 90 11.55 2.55 10.01
CA GLU A 90 11.84 3.57 11.03
C GLU A 90 12.95 4.58 10.67
N PRO A 91 14.10 4.14 10.13
CA PRO A 91 15.18 5.08 9.80
C PRO A 91 14.77 6.16 8.80
N PHE A 92 13.68 5.96 8.08
CA PHE A 92 13.21 6.86 7.03
C PHE A 92 11.97 7.67 7.42
N TRP A 93 11.53 7.57 8.68
CA TRP A 93 10.38 8.34 9.17
C TRP A 93 10.69 9.85 9.20
N GLY A 94 9.64 10.65 9.09
CA GLY A 94 9.75 12.10 9.20
C GLY A 94 10.28 12.80 7.96
N ARG A 95 10.36 12.10 6.83
CA ARG A 95 10.89 12.66 5.57
C ARG A 95 9.82 12.94 4.53
N GLY A 96 8.55 12.62 4.83
CA GLY A 96 7.44 12.80 3.90
C GLY A 96 7.35 11.72 2.83
N TYR A 97 8.07 10.63 2.97
CA TYR A 97 8.10 9.54 1.99
C TYR A 97 6.73 8.87 1.84
N ALA A 98 6.05 8.58 2.95
CA ALA A 98 4.73 7.94 2.89
C ALA A 98 3.74 8.80 2.09
N THR A 99 3.65 10.08 2.39
CA THR A 99 2.74 11.00 1.69
C THR A 99 3.05 11.00 0.19
N GLU A 100 4.33 11.09 -0.15
CA GLU A 100 4.77 11.17 -1.55
C GLU A 100 4.40 9.92 -2.35
N ILE A 101 4.77 8.74 -1.85
CA ILE A 101 4.61 7.52 -2.64
C ILE A 101 3.19 6.96 -2.59
N ILE A 102 2.51 7.08 -1.44
CA ILE A 102 1.14 6.57 -1.31
C ILE A 102 0.18 7.42 -2.13
N ARG A 103 0.41 8.73 -2.20
CA ARG A 103 -0.36 9.58 -3.10
C ARG A 103 -0.23 9.08 -4.54
N ALA A 104 0.99 8.83 -4.99
CA ALA A 104 1.23 8.34 -6.35
C ALA A 104 0.62 6.97 -6.58
N ALA A 105 0.68 6.09 -5.59
CA ALA A 105 0.07 4.75 -5.68
C ALA A 105 -1.46 4.84 -5.80
N CYS A 106 -2.08 5.71 -5.03
CA CYS A 106 -3.52 5.93 -5.11
C CYS A 106 -3.93 6.49 -6.47
N LEU A 107 -3.14 7.42 -7.00
CA LEU A 107 -3.36 7.97 -8.34
C LEU A 107 -3.32 6.88 -9.40
N TRP A 108 -2.29 6.04 -9.32
CA TRP A 108 -2.15 4.92 -10.21
C TRP A 108 -3.38 4.00 -10.15
N ALA A 109 -3.83 3.65 -8.93
CA ALA A 109 -4.99 2.79 -8.75
C ALA A 109 -6.26 3.42 -9.33
N LEU A 110 -6.47 4.70 -9.06
CA LEU A 110 -7.67 5.41 -9.49
C LEU A 110 -7.77 5.61 -11.01
N THR A 111 -6.65 5.46 -11.74
CA THR A 111 -6.69 5.47 -13.20
C THR A 111 -7.10 4.12 -13.77
N GLY A 112 -7.15 3.08 -12.94
CA GLY A 112 -7.50 1.73 -13.38
C GLY A 112 -8.98 1.61 -13.72
N GLU A 113 -9.28 0.80 -14.74
CA GLU A 113 -10.65 0.56 -15.15
C GLU A 113 -11.43 -0.15 -14.04
N GLY A 114 -12.60 0.37 -13.71
CA GLY A 114 -13.46 -0.20 -12.68
C GLY A 114 -13.09 0.18 -11.25
N ILE A 115 -12.04 0.96 -11.05
CA ILE A 115 -11.67 1.42 -9.71
C ILE A 115 -12.46 2.67 -9.37
N ARG A 116 -13.20 2.63 -8.27
CA ARG A 116 -14.09 3.71 -7.85
C ARG A 116 -13.50 4.58 -6.74
N ALA A 117 -12.73 3.97 -5.85
CA ALA A 117 -12.13 4.66 -4.72
C ALA A 117 -11.02 3.80 -4.14
N VAL A 118 -10.14 4.38 -3.34
CA VAL A 118 -9.17 3.67 -2.54
C VAL A 118 -9.56 3.85 -1.08
N LEU A 119 -9.59 2.77 -0.32
CA LEU A 119 -9.91 2.79 1.09
C LEU A 119 -8.64 2.65 1.91
N ALA A 120 -8.66 3.13 3.14
CA ALA A 120 -7.56 2.95 4.09
C ALA A 120 -8.13 2.86 5.50
N GLU A 121 -7.34 2.24 6.38
CA GLU A 121 -7.73 2.05 7.77
C GLU A 121 -6.49 2.29 8.62
N THR A 122 -6.65 2.93 9.78
CA THR A 122 -5.54 3.19 10.70
C THR A 122 -5.93 2.77 12.11
N ALA A 123 -4.92 2.49 12.94
CA ALA A 123 -5.16 2.36 14.37
C ALA A 123 -5.60 3.73 14.91
N PRO A 124 -6.51 3.76 15.92
CA PRO A 124 -7.04 5.03 16.45
C PRO A 124 -5.97 5.97 17.00
N ASP A 125 -4.87 5.41 17.47
CA ASP A 125 -3.77 6.16 18.05
C ASP A 125 -2.63 6.45 17.08
N ASN A 126 -2.76 6.05 15.82
CA ASN A 126 -1.72 6.28 14.81
C ASN A 126 -1.89 7.65 14.14
N ALA A 127 -1.51 8.69 14.86
CA ALA A 127 -1.63 10.07 14.38
C ALA A 127 -0.81 10.33 13.13
N ALA A 128 0.35 9.69 12.99
CA ALA A 128 1.23 9.87 11.83
C ALA A 128 0.54 9.38 10.56
N SER A 129 -0.07 8.19 10.59
CA SER A 129 -0.80 7.65 9.43
C SER A 129 -2.02 8.50 9.10
N GLN A 130 -2.75 8.96 10.12
CA GLN A 130 -3.91 9.82 9.93
C GLN A 130 -3.53 11.12 9.22
N ARG A 131 -2.37 11.70 9.58
CA ARG A 131 -1.87 12.91 8.91
C ARG A 131 -1.49 12.65 7.44
N VAL A 132 -0.88 11.50 7.17
CA VAL A 132 -0.54 11.11 5.80
C VAL A 132 -1.81 11.02 4.94
N LEU A 133 -2.81 10.31 5.45
CA LEU A 133 -4.08 10.15 4.72
C LEU A 133 -4.76 11.50 4.48
N ALA A 134 -4.79 12.37 5.48
CA ALA A 134 -5.38 13.70 5.35
C ALA A 134 -4.66 14.54 4.30
N LYS A 135 -3.32 14.51 4.28
CA LYS A 135 -2.53 15.25 3.31
C LYS A 135 -2.75 14.78 1.88
N ILE A 136 -3.00 13.48 1.69
CA ILE A 136 -3.27 12.92 0.38
C ILE A 136 -4.68 13.34 -0.11
N GLY A 137 -5.60 13.52 0.81
CA GLY A 137 -6.97 13.90 0.49
C GLY A 137 -8.02 12.88 0.89
N PHE A 138 -7.66 11.87 1.66
CA PHE A 138 -8.61 10.91 2.20
C PHE A 138 -9.56 11.61 3.18
N THR A 139 -10.82 11.19 3.19
CA THR A 139 -11.82 11.65 4.13
C THR A 139 -12.30 10.50 5.01
N PRO A 140 -12.62 10.78 6.29
CA PRO A 140 -13.19 9.74 7.16
C PRO A 140 -14.54 9.28 6.65
N THR A 141 -14.80 7.97 6.72
CA THR A 141 -16.11 7.43 6.31
C THR A 141 -17.12 7.42 7.46
N GLY A 142 -16.65 7.57 8.69
CA GLY A 142 -17.48 7.42 9.87
C GLY A 142 -17.60 5.98 10.33
N GLU A 143 -17.04 5.04 9.60
CA GLU A 143 -17.07 3.61 9.94
C GLU A 143 -15.79 3.20 10.67
N MET A 144 -15.89 2.14 11.46
CA MET A 144 -14.77 1.53 12.15
C MET A 144 -14.53 0.15 11.55
N GLY A 145 -13.28 -0.14 11.20
CA GLY A 145 -12.87 -1.47 10.76
C GLY A 145 -12.19 -2.22 11.90
N GLU A 146 -11.53 -3.32 11.57
CA GLU A 146 -10.84 -4.15 12.56
C GLU A 146 -9.72 -3.40 13.28
N GLU A 147 -9.02 -2.52 12.58
CA GLU A 147 -7.90 -1.77 13.16
C GLU A 147 -8.32 -0.43 13.76
N GLY A 148 -9.35 0.19 13.22
CA GLY A 148 -9.81 1.51 13.66
C GLY A 148 -10.55 2.28 12.59
N PRO A 149 -10.48 3.63 12.61
CA PRO A 149 -11.22 4.47 11.66
C PRO A 149 -10.89 4.17 10.21
N ARG A 150 -11.90 4.24 9.36
CA ARG A 150 -11.77 4.02 7.92
C ARG A 150 -11.84 5.32 7.16
N TYR A 151 -11.11 5.36 6.05
CA TYR A 151 -10.97 6.54 5.21
C TYR A 151 -11.21 6.15 3.74
N ARG A 152 -11.63 7.12 2.94
CA ARG A 152 -11.93 6.92 1.53
C ARG A 152 -11.33 8.05 0.70
N LEU A 153 -10.72 7.68 -0.43
CA LEU A 153 -10.23 8.61 -1.43
C LEU A 153 -10.92 8.30 -2.75
N GLU A 154 -11.74 9.20 -3.22
CA GLU A 154 -12.31 9.13 -4.55
C GLU A 154 -11.41 9.98 -5.45
N THR A 155 -11.74 10.14 -6.71
CA THR A 155 -10.87 10.87 -7.63
C THR A 155 -10.33 12.17 -7.01
N PRO A 156 -9.08 12.22 -6.56
CA PRO A 156 -8.52 13.43 -5.95
C PRO A 156 -8.34 14.55 -6.96
N PHE A 157 -8.57 14.25 -8.22
CA PHE A 157 -8.43 15.19 -9.33
C PHE A 157 -9.74 15.55 -9.95
N ALA A 158 -10.83 15.19 -9.33
CA ALA A 158 -12.13 15.68 -9.72
C ALA A 158 -12.25 17.13 -9.27
N VAL A 159 -11.32 17.93 -9.68
CA VAL A 159 -11.33 19.36 -9.37
C VAL A 159 -11.45 20.10 -10.67
#